data_f665eff0f0f55774ef53e85dd0653fd5
#
_entry.id   f665eff0f0f55774ef53e85dd0653fd5
#
_cell.length_a   1.000
_cell.length_b   1.000
_cell.length_c   1.000
_cell.angle_alpha   90.00
_cell.angle_beta   90.00
_cell.angle_gamma   90.00
#
_symmetry.space_group_name_H-M   'P 1'
#
loop_
_entity.id
_entity.type
_entity.pdbx_description
1 polymer ?
#
loop_
_entity_poly.entity_id
_entity_poly.type
_entity_poly.pdbx_seq_one_letter_code
_entity_poly.pdbx_strand_id
1 'polypeptide(L)'
;MNSAQGRLDHGPPIAVIDIGSNSVRLVIYEGLTRSPTPIFNEKVLAGLGRQVQSTGLLALDAIDTALDALKRFRALCDILHVRKIWAIASAACRDARNGRAFIDEATRISRTPITILSGKREANLTALGIVSGIHKPDGIVGDLGGGSLELVDVHGSRVHGGMTLPLGGLALQDIAGRSLKKAEKIVEQAFEDLDMLHEGEGRTFYAVGGTWRALARLHMWQTGYPFHVMHNYRISAREALEFSRLVHRVDTETLSKIGVVNAARRPLLAYAALVMENLVRTIKPKQVIFSVLGVREGLLYSLLKPSERARDPLISAAADLNVLRSRSPHHGEELIEWTDRFMASSGLDETADERRLRHAACLLADIGWRAHPDYRGEQSMNIIAHGAFVAIDHPSRAYLALSVYFRHAGLSEEDLSPRLRELATTRMLDRARVLGASMRVAYILTAGQSGVLPKTLMKVKRGKLVLTLPGKYAPLGSDRLFNRLRQLARLVGREPTIET
;
A
#
# COMPACT_ATOMS: atom_id res chain seq x y z
N MET A 1 -3.59 -12.80 -29.99
CA MET A 1 -3.62 -11.52 -29.24
C MET A 1 -2.20 -11.07 -29.03
N ASN A 2 -1.84 -9.90 -29.52
CA ASN A 2 -0.51 -9.35 -29.20
C ASN A 2 -0.48 -9.10 -27.69
N SER A 3 0.37 -9.83 -26.97
CA SER A 3 0.66 -9.54 -25.58
C SER A 3 1.20 -8.10 -25.53
N ALA A 4 0.52 -7.21 -24.83
CA ALA A 4 1.01 -5.84 -24.67
C ALA A 4 2.39 -5.92 -24.01
N GLN A 5 3.42 -5.32 -24.63
CA GLN A 5 4.76 -5.26 -24.07
C GLN A 5 4.69 -4.63 -22.65
N GLY A 6 5.42 -5.21 -21.71
CA GLY A 6 5.47 -4.73 -20.32
C GLY A 6 4.33 -5.21 -19.42
N ARG A 7 3.62 -6.26 -19.80
CA ARG A 7 2.64 -6.96 -18.94
C ARG A 7 3.10 -8.37 -18.65
N LEU A 8 2.81 -8.83 -17.44
CA LEU A 8 3.04 -10.21 -17.04
C LEU A 8 1.88 -11.10 -17.52
N ASP A 9 2.18 -12.37 -17.78
CA ASP A 9 1.13 -13.35 -18.10
C ASP A 9 0.47 -13.88 -16.82
N HIS A 10 -0.33 -13.04 -16.20
CA HIS A 10 -1.17 -13.38 -15.05
C HIS A 10 -2.60 -13.76 -15.45
N GLY A 11 -2.78 -14.12 -16.71
CA GLY A 11 -4.07 -14.38 -17.31
C GLY A 11 -4.78 -13.12 -17.82
N PRO A 12 -6.07 -13.22 -18.18
CA PRO A 12 -6.82 -12.10 -18.72
C PRO A 12 -7.12 -11.05 -17.64
N PRO A 13 -7.30 -9.77 -18.04
CA PRO A 13 -7.70 -8.71 -17.13
C PRO A 13 -9.00 -9.05 -16.38
N ILE A 14 -9.07 -8.57 -15.15
CA ILE A 14 -10.25 -8.69 -14.27
C ILE A 14 -10.67 -7.30 -13.79
N ALA A 15 -11.92 -7.14 -13.39
CA ALA A 15 -12.43 -5.86 -12.90
C ALA A 15 -13.25 -6.01 -11.61
N VAL A 16 -13.19 -4.94 -10.80
CA VAL A 16 -14.10 -4.74 -9.68
C VAL A 16 -14.85 -3.43 -9.90
N ILE A 17 -16.18 -3.51 -9.88
CA ILE A 17 -17.08 -2.35 -9.82
C ILE A 17 -17.58 -2.22 -8.37
N ASP A 18 -17.38 -1.06 -7.78
CA ASP A 18 -17.73 -0.76 -6.40
C ASP A 18 -18.75 0.40 -6.39
N ILE A 19 -20.00 0.11 -6.01
CA ILE A 19 -21.11 1.06 -5.94
C ILE A 19 -21.29 1.46 -4.47
N GLY A 20 -20.58 2.51 -4.08
CA GLY A 20 -20.62 3.05 -2.72
C GLY A 20 -21.61 4.21 -2.58
N SER A 21 -21.89 4.60 -1.35
CA SER A 21 -22.82 5.71 -1.05
C SER A 21 -22.41 7.07 -1.64
N ASN A 22 -21.11 7.32 -1.79
CA ASN A 22 -20.60 8.59 -2.34
C ASN A 22 -20.11 8.48 -3.78
N SER A 23 -19.73 7.30 -4.25
CA SER A 23 -19.11 7.15 -5.57
C SER A 23 -19.27 5.76 -6.12
N VAL A 24 -19.35 5.69 -7.47
CA VAL A 24 -19.23 4.47 -8.23
C VAL A 24 -17.81 4.40 -8.80
N ARG A 25 -17.15 3.26 -8.71
CA ARG A 25 -15.75 3.10 -9.12
C ARG A 25 -15.52 1.82 -9.88
N LEU A 26 -14.79 1.92 -10.99
CA LEU A 26 -14.23 0.78 -11.72
C LEU A 26 -12.73 0.72 -11.48
N VAL A 27 -12.22 -0.45 -11.15
CA VAL A 27 -10.78 -0.74 -11.20
C VAL A 27 -10.58 -2.01 -12.00
N ILE A 28 -9.75 -1.94 -13.04
CA ILE A 28 -9.35 -3.08 -13.86
C ILE A 28 -7.92 -3.45 -13.50
N TYR A 29 -7.69 -4.72 -13.23
CA TYR A 29 -6.39 -5.25 -12.85
C TYR A 29 -5.83 -6.16 -13.94
N GLU A 30 -4.51 -6.27 -14.00
CA GLU A 30 -3.78 -7.10 -14.96
C GLU A 30 -4.17 -8.59 -14.85
N GLY A 31 -4.43 -9.06 -13.63
CA GLY A 31 -4.88 -10.40 -13.31
C GLY A 31 -5.19 -10.57 -11.83
N LEU A 32 -5.63 -11.74 -11.43
CA LEU A 32 -5.88 -12.09 -10.04
C LEU A 32 -4.62 -12.69 -9.42
N THR A 33 -3.81 -11.85 -8.80
CA THR A 33 -2.51 -12.20 -8.19
C THR A 33 -2.43 -11.75 -6.73
N ARG A 34 -1.35 -12.14 -6.04
CA ARG A 34 -1.11 -11.72 -4.65
C ARG A 34 -0.88 -10.21 -4.52
N SER A 35 -0.32 -9.60 -5.55
CA SER A 35 -0.10 -8.15 -5.64
C SER A 35 -0.68 -7.63 -6.96
N PRO A 36 -2.02 -7.51 -7.07
CA PRO A 36 -2.68 -7.18 -8.33
C PRO A 36 -2.35 -5.75 -8.77
N THR A 37 -1.83 -5.61 -10.00
CA THR A 37 -1.49 -4.32 -10.61
C THR A 37 -2.72 -3.71 -11.29
N PRO A 38 -3.20 -2.52 -10.87
CA PRO A 38 -4.28 -1.85 -11.57
C PRO A 38 -3.78 -1.27 -12.89
N ILE A 39 -4.46 -1.61 -14.00
CA ILE A 39 -4.19 -1.08 -15.34
C ILE A 39 -5.14 0.05 -15.72
N PHE A 40 -6.28 0.15 -15.05
CA PHE A 40 -7.23 1.24 -15.22
C PHE A 40 -8.01 1.50 -13.93
N ASN A 41 -8.34 2.75 -13.66
CA ASN A 41 -9.07 3.15 -12.47
C ASN A 41 -9.85 4.43 -12.72
N GLU A 42 -11.18 4.33 -12.68
CA GLU A 42 -12.08 5.48 -12.84
C GLU A 42 -13.06 5.54 -11.67
N LYS A 43 -13.30 6.76 -11.18
CA LYS A 43 -14.19 7.04 -10.07
C LYS A 43 -15.13 8.17 -10.42
N VAL A 44 -16.43 7.95 -10.27
CA VAL A 44 -17.50 8.94 -10.47
C VAL A 44 -18.15 9.23 -9.12
N LEU A 45 -18.23 10.51 -8.75
CA LEU A 45 -18.89 10.94 -7.51
C LEU A 45 -20.39 11.12 -7.80
N ALA A 46 -21.19 10.10 -7.51
CA ALA A 46 -22.64 10.12 -7.74
C ALA A 46 -23.42 10.64 -6.52
N GLY A 47 -22.93 10.39 -5.31
CA GLY A 47 -23.61 10.82 -4.08
C GLY A 47 -24.92 10.07 -3.81
N LEU A 48 -25.00 8.78 -4.15
CA LEU A 48 -26.20 7.94 -3.98
C LEU A 48 -26.77 7.99 -2.56
N GLY A 49 -25.91 8.07 -1.55
CA GLY A 49 -26.31 8.05 -0.13
C GLY A 49 -26.65 9.40 0.50
N ARG A 50 -26.63 10.50 -0.26
CA ARG A 50 -26.71 11.87 0.30
C ARG A 50 -28.04 12.22 0.99
N GLN A 51 -29.13 11.50 0.71
CA GLN A 51 -30.48 11.75 1.25
C GLN A 51 -31.13 10.47 1.79
N VAL A 52 -30.40 9.36 1.86
CA VAL A 52 -30.99 8.07 2.24
C VAL A 52 -31.51 8.08 3.68
N GLN A 53 -30.82 8.75 4.58
CA GLN A 53 -31.21 8.78 5.99
C GLN A 53 -32.43 9.67 6.24
N SER A 54 -32.57 10.79 5.53
CA SER A 54 -33.70 11.73 5.69
C SER A 54 -34.92 11.32 4.89
N THR A 55 -34.75 10.75 3.68
CA THR A 55 -35.89 10.44 2.79
C THR A 55 -36.18 8.94 2.66
N GLY A 56 -35.23 8.09 3.00
CA GLY A 56 -35.28 6.65 2.73
C GLY A 56 -35.11 6.29 1.26
N LEU A 57 -34.66 7.23 0.40
CA LEU A 57 -34.54 7.05 -1.04
C LEU A 57 -33.17 7.47 -1.58
N LEU A 58 -32.70 6.78 -2.61
CA LEU A 58 -31.63 7.26 -3.49
C LEU A 58 -32.18 8.44 -4.30
N ALA A 59 -31.40 9.51 -4.43
CA ALA A 59 -31.79 10.67 -5.22
C ALA A 59 -31.75 10.36 -6.72
N LEU A 60 -32.73 10.85 -7.50
CA LEU A 60 -32.88 10.50 -8.92
C LEU A 60 -31.68 10.92 -9.77
N ASP A 61 -31.17 12.14 -9.58
CA ASP A 61 -29.99 12.64 -10.30
C ASP A 61 -28.70 11.85 -9.94
N ALA A 62 -28.61 11.32 -8.71
CA ALA A 62 -27.53 10.45 -8.31
C ALA A 62 -27.64 9.05 -8.98
N ILE A 63 -28.88 8.55 -9.13
CA ILE A 63 -29.16 7.32 -9.88
C ILE A 63 -28.71 7.49 -11.33
N ASP A 64 -29.15 8.56 -12.01
CA ASP A 64 -28.80 8.82 -13.41
C ASP A 64 -27.29 8.89 -13.61
N THR A 65 -26.61 9.65 -12.74
CA THR A 65 -25.14 9.76 -12.75
C THR A 65 -24.45 8.38 -12.57
N ALA A 66 -24.95 7.55 -11.67
CA ALA A 66 -24.40 6.22 -11.42
C ALA A 66 -24.65 5.26 -12.61
N LEU A 67 -25.85 5.30 -13.21
CA LEU A 67 -26.18 4.47 -14.36
C LEU A 67 -25.35 4.84 -15.59
N ASP A 68 -25.11 6.14 -15.83
CA ASP A 68 -24.27 6.61 -16.94
C ASP A 68 -22.79 6.18 -16.72
N ALA A 69 -22.31 6.25 -15.47
CA ALA A 69 -20.99 5.71 -15.13
C ALA A 69 -20.91 4.21 -15.43
N LEU A 70 -21.93 3.44 -15.09
CA LEU A 70 -21.94 1.98 -15.33
C LEU A 70 -21.99 1.63 -16.83
N LYS A 71 -22.71 2.40 -17.67
CA LYS A 71 -22.67 2.28 -19.14
C LYS A 71 -21.24 2.41 -19.65
N ARG A 72 -20.56 3.49 -19.21
CA ARG A 72 -19.17 3.76 -19.56
C ARG A 72 -18.23 2.66 -19.06
N PHE A 73 -18.40 2.19 -17.83
CA PHE A 73 -17.58 1.13 -17.23
C PHE A 73 -17.72 -0.18 -17.99
N ARG A 74 -18.94 -0.50 -18.49
CA ARG A 74 -19.15 -1.69 -19.32
C ARG A 74 -18.36 -1.58 -20.62
N ALA A 75 -18.47 -0.44 -21.33
CA ALA A 75 -17.73 -0.21 -22.57
C ALA A 75 -16.20 -0.32 -22.37
N LEU A 76 -15.66 0.22 -21.27
CA LEU A 76 -14.24 0.11 -20.94
C LEU A 76 -13.81 -1.34 -20.66
N CYS A 77 -14.65 -2.11 -19.97
CA CYS A 77 -14.37 -3.53 -19.75
C CYS A 77 -14.37 -4.33 -21.06
N ASP A 78 -15.24 -4.00 -22.00
CA ASP A 78 -15.29 -4.63 -23.32
C ASP A 78 -14.03 -4.29 -24.15
N ILE A 79 -13.62 -3.01 -24.18
CA ILE A 79 -12.40 -2.54 -24.87
C ILE A 79 -11.13 -3.21 -24.30
N LEU A 80 -11.05 -3.37 -22.98
CA LEU A 80 -9.89 -3.96 -22.31
C LEU A 80 -9.98 -5.49 -22.24
N HIS A 81 -10.99 -6.10 -22.88
CA HIS A 81 -11.21 -7.56 -22.91
C HIS A 81 -11.23 -8.18 -21.51
N VAL A 82 -11.88 -7.49 -20.56
CA VAL A 82 -12.01 -7.98 -19.18
C VAL A 82 -12.82 -9.27 -19.18
N ARG A 83 -12.24 -10.35 -18.67
CA ARG A 83 -12.89 -11.67 -18.67
C ARG A 83 -13.86 -11.84 -17.52
N LYS A 84 -13.56 -11.26 -16.36
CA LYS A 84 -14.41 -11.42 -15.16
C LYS A 84 -14.57 -10.08 -14.46
N ILE A 85 -15.81 -9.75 -14.16
CA ILE A 85 -16.20 -8.54 -13.43
C ILE A 85 -16.90 -8.98 -12.15
N TRP A 86 -16.47 -8.42 -11.02
CA TRP A 86 -17.18 -8.50 -9.76
C TRP A 86 -17.76 -7.11 -9.47
N ALA A 87 -19.08 -7.06 -9.31
CA ALA A 87 -19.78 -5.83 -8.97
C ALA A 87 -20.39 -5.96 -7.59
N ILE A 88 -20.10 -4.99 -6.73
CA ILE A 88 -20.58 -4.92 -5.35
C ILE A 88 -21.26 -3.58 -5.09
N ALA A 89 -22.26 -3.59 -4.24
CA ALA A 89 -22.95 -2.39 -3.76
C ALA A 89 -23.03 -2.42 -2.23
N SER A 90 -22.96 -1.23 -1.61
CA SER A 90 -22.90 -1.09 -0.16
C SER A 90 -24.09 -0.33 0.44
N ALA A 91 -23.91 0.33 1.57
CA ALA A 91 -24.94 0.90 2.43
C ALA A 91 -26.08 1.63 1.70
N ALA A 92 -25.78 2.57 0.78
CA ALA A 92 -26.84 3.35 0.13
C ALA A 92 -27.86 2.45 -0.61
N CYS A 93 -27.37 1.45 -1.36
CA CYS A 93 -28.26 0.53 -2.10
C CYS A 93 -28.97 -0.45 -1.18
N ARG A 94 -28.34 -0.83 -0.07
CA ARG A 94 -28.90 -1.72 0.93
C ARG A 94 -30.05 -1.08 1.71
N ASP A 95 -29.88 0.19 2.10
CA ASP A 95 -30.73 0.86 3.08
C ASP A 95 -31.87 1.66 2.42
N ALA A 96 -31.77 2.01 1.13
CA ALA A 96 -32.79 2.77 0.43
C ALA A 96 -33.93 1.88 -0.09
N ARG A 97 -35.19 2.36 0.04
CA ARG A 97 -36.41 1.68 -0.46
C ARG A 97 -36.40 1.44 -1.97
N ASN A 98 -35.82 2.37 -2.75
CA ASN A 98 -35.66 2.23 -4.20
C ASN A 98 -34.31 1.60 -4.59
N GLY A 99 -33.50 1.13 -3.63
CA GLY A 99 -32.19 0.54 -3.87
C GLY A 99 -32.27 -0.70 -4.76
N ARG A 100 -33.28 -1.58 -4.54
CA ARG A 100 -33.44 -2.78 -5.36
C ARG A 100 -33.73 -2.46 -6.81
N ALA A 101 -34.64 -1.54 -7.11
CA ALA A 101 -34.96 -1.11 -8.46
C ALA A 101 -33.73 -0.53 -9.17
N PHE A 102 -32.92 0.28 -8.47
CA PHE A 102 -31.63 0.76 -8.99
C PHE A 102 -30.67 -0.38 -9.32
N ILE A 103 -30.51 -1.38 -8.45
CA ILE A 103 -29.62 -2.52 -8.65
C ILE A 103 -30.07 -3.38 -9.84
N ASP A 104 -31.36 -3.59 -10.03
CA ASP A 104 -31.88 -4.33 -11.16
C ASP A 104 -31.55 -3.63 -12.48
N GLU A 105 -31.74 -2.32 -12.57
CA GLU A 105 -31.36 -1.53 -13.75
C GLU A 105 -29.83 -1.45 -13.94
N ALA A 106 -29.07 -1.26 -12.88
CA ALA A 106 -27.60 -1.26 -12.89
C ALA A 106 -27.03 -2.62 -13.37
N THR A 107 -27.68 -3.74 -12.97
CA THR A 107 -27.32 -5.09 -13.42
C THR A 107 -27.59 -5.25 -14.92
N ARG A 108 -28.72 -4.75 -15.41
CA ARG A 108 -29.07 -4.76 -16.84
C ARG A 108 -28.04 -4.00 -17.69
N ILE A 109 -27.66 -2.79 -17.23
CA ILE A 109 -26.72 -1.90 -17.93
C ILE A 109 -25.29 -2.47 -17.91
N SER A 110 -24.81 -2.90 -16.74
CA SER A 110 -23.45 -3.41 -16.60
C SER A 110 -23.28 -4.84 -17.14
N ARG A 111 -24.39 -5.54 -17.44
CA ARG A 111 -24.41 -6.97 -17.82
C ARG A 111 -23.64 -7.83 -16.83
N THR A 112 -23.68 -7.47 -15.57
CA THR A 112 -22.94 -8.15 -14.50
C THR A 112 -23.81 -8.21 -13.25
N PRO A 113 -23.98 -9.38 -12.62
CA PRO A 113 -24.68 -9.48 -11.35
C PRO A 113 -24.03 -8.58 -10.28
N ILE A 114 -24.85 -7.78 -9.60
CA ILE A 114 -24.38 -6.89 -8.53
C ILE A 114 -24.76 -7.49 -7.18
N THR A 115 -23.76 -7.70 -6.34
CA THR A 115 -23.96 -8.22 -4.97
C THR A 115 -24.10 -7.07 -3.99
N ILE A 116 -25.26 -6.92 -3.35
CA ILE A 116 -25.44 -6.00 -2.23
C ILE A 116 -24.79 -6.62 -0.99
N LEU A 117 -23.78 -5.96 -0.45
CA LEU A 117 -23.06 -6.43 0.73
C LEU A 117 -23.88 -6.15 2.01
N SER A 118 -23.99 -7.15 2.88
CA SER A 118 -24.37 -6.88 4.28
C SER A 118 -23.24 -6.12 4.99
N GLY A 119 -23.57 -5.32 6.01
CA GLY A 119 -22.57 -4.58 6.78
C GLY A 119 -21.46 -5.49 7.33
N LYS A 120 -21.83 -6.67 7.86
CA LYS A 120 -20.85 -7.67 8.32
C LYS A 120 -19.92 -8.16 7.19
N ARG A 121 -20.43 -8.34 5.97
CA ARG A 121 -19.63 -8.74 4.82
C ARG A 121 -18.71 -7.61 4.36
N GLU A 122 -19.20 -6.37 4.38
CA GLU A 122 -18.43 -5.16 4.06
C GLU A 122 -17.26 -4.99 5.04
N ALA A 123 -17.53 -5.06 6.36
CA ALA A 123 -16.49 -5.04 7.40
C ALA A 123 -15.45 -6.14 7.21
N ASN A 124 -15.88 -7.39 6.98
CA ASN A 124 -14.97 -8.52 6.74
C ASN A 124 -14.09 -8.30 5.51
N LEU A 125 -14.65 -7.83 4.40
CA LEU A 125 -13.86 -7.54 3.19
C LEU A 125 -12.88 -6.39 3.43
N THR A 126 -13.26 -5.34 4.15
CA THR A 126 -12.33 -4.27 4.52
C THR A 126 -11.16 -4.80 5.35
N ALA A 127 -11.44 -5.64 6.35
CA ALA A 127 -10.39 -6.28 7.14
C ALA A 127 -9.45 -7.14 6.28
N LEU A 128 -9.99 -7.92 5.34
CA LEU A 128 -9.19 -8.68 4.39
C LEU A 128 -8.35 -7.76 3.48
N GLY A 129 -8.84 -6.56 3.17
CA GLY A 129 -8.06 -5.52 2.49
C GLY A 129 -6.83 -5.11 3.30
N ILE A 130 -6.98 -4.91 4.61
CA ILE A 130 -5.86 -4.63 5.51
C ILE A 130 -4.90 -5.82 5.59
N VAL A 131 -5.42 -7.04 5.79
CA VAL A 131 -4.60 -8.29 5.79
C VAL A 131 -3.83 -8.47 4.49
N SER A 132 -4.40 -8.06 3.37
CA SER A 132 -3.75 -8.20 2.05
C SER A 132 -2.53 -7.31 1.88
N GLY A 133 -2.50 -6.14 2.53
CA GLY A 133 -1.51 -5.10 2.24
C GLY A 133 -0.81 -4.47 3.42
N ILE A 134 -1.05 -4.92 4.64
CA ILE A 134 -0.29 -4.55 5.84
C ILE A 134 0.47 -5.77 6.33
N HIS A 135 1.75 -5.62 6.64
CA HIS A 135 2.58 -6.70 7.17
C HIS A 135 2.24 -6.94 8.63
N LYS A 136 1.82 -8.18 8.97
CA LYS A 136 1.44 -8.59 10.33
C LYS A 136 0.49 -7.59 11.02
N PRO A 137 -0.70 -7.31 10.46
CA PRO A 137 -1.60 -6.34 11.06
C PRO A 137 -2.10 -6.81 12.42
N ASP A 138 -2.22 -5.88 13.37
CA ASP A 138 -2.75 -6.12 14.71
C ASP A 138 -3.47 -4.87 15.21
N GLY A 139 -4.79 -4.93 15.39
CA GLY A 139 -5.59 -3.81 15.86
C GLY A 139 -7.00 -3.75 15.28
N ILE A 140 -7.62 -2.59 15.44
CA ILE A 140 -8.98 -2.31 14.95
C ILE A 140 -8.91 -1.64 13.58
N VAL A 141 -9.67 -2.16 12.63
CA VAL A 141 -9.88 -1.56 11.31
C VAL A 141 -11.18 -0.77 11.34
N GLY A 142 -11.12 0.48 10.90
CA GLY A 142 -12.30 1.30 10.65
C GLY A 142 -12.37 1.70 9.18
N ASP A 143 -13.50 1.48 8.52
CA ASP A 143 -13.76 1.99 7.16
C ASP A 143 -14.85 3.05 7.20
N LEU A 144 -14.46 4.31 7.03
CA LEU A 144 -15.42 5.41 6.97
C LEU A 144 -15.90 5.60 5.53
N GLY A 145 -17.04 4.98 5.24
CA GLY A 145 -17.76 5.15 4.00
C GLY A 145 -18.56 6.45 3.92
N GLY A 146 -19.41 6.55 2.90
CA GLY A 146 -20.39 7.65 2.82
C GLY A 146 -21.63 7.41 3.70
N GLY A 147 -22.12 6.18 3.75
CA GLY A 147 -23.33 5.79 4.48
C GLY A 147 -23.08 5.18 5.85
N SER A 148 -21.95 4.51 6.02
CA SER A 148 -21.65 3.73 7.22
C SER A 148 -20.21 3.85 7.66
N LEU A 149 -19.95 3.41 8.88
CA LEU A 149 -18.66 3.13 9.48
C LEU A 149 -18.64 1.64 9.82
N GLU A 150 -17.74 0.90 9.20
CA GLU A 150 -17.46 -0.50 9.53
C GLU A 150 -16.29 -0.56 10.51
N LEU A 151 -16.45 -1.36 11.58
CA LEU A 151 -15.43 -1.62 12.57
C LEU A 151 -15.18 -3.13 12.67
N VAL A 152 -13.92 -3.55 12.74
CA VAL A 152 -13.58 -4.98 12.77
C VAL A 152 -12.19 -5.18 13.38
N ASP A 153 -12.01 -6.24 14.17
CA ASP A 153 -10.73 -6.58 14.77
C ASP A 153 -9.90 -7.48 13.85
N VAL A 154 -8.60 -7.21 13.76
CA VAL A 154 -7.64 -8.01 12.99
C VAL A 154 -6.43 -8.39 13.85
N HIS A 155 -6.01 -9.66 13.75
CA HIS A 155 -4.80 -10.15 14.36
C HIS A 155 -4.05 -11.09 13.37
N GLY A 156 -2.98 -10.59 12.76
CA GLY A 156 -2.30 -11.27 11.66
C GLY A 156 -3.23 -11.49 10.46
N SER A 157 -3.48 -12.73 10.11
CA SER A 157 -4.42 -13.11 9.04
C SER A 157 -5.86 -13.37 9.54
N ARG A 158 -6.10 -13.30 10.84
CA ARG A 158 -7.40 -13.57 11.45
C ARG A 158 -8.23 -12.31 11.53
N VAL A 159 -9.53 -12.46 11.26
CA VAL A 159 -10.53 -11.39 11.32
C VAL A 159 -11.58 -11.80 12.34
N HIS A 160 -11.84 -10.97 13.33
CA HIS A 160 -12.76 -11.25 14.41
C HIS A 160 -13.86 -10.19 14.49
N GLY A 161 -15.08 -10.62 14.78
CA GLY A 161 -16.21 -9.73 14.92
C GLY A 161 -16.57 -9.01 13.61
N GLY A 162 -16.99 -7.79 13.74
CA GLY A 162 -17.38 -6.90 12.65
C GLY A 162 -18.75 -6.32 12.86
N MET A 163 -18.84 -5.00 12.88
CA MET A 163 -20.09 -4.26 13.01
C MET A 163 -20.15 -3.12 12.01
N THR A 164 -21.34 -2.61 11.81
CA THR A 164 -21.64 -1.48 10.95
C THR A 164 -22.48 -0.48 11.73
N LEU A 165 -22.08 0.78 11.68
CA LEU A 165 -22.78 1.91 12.31
C LEU A 165 -23.17 2.93 11.23
N PRO A 166 -24.32 3.62 11.34
CA PRO A 166 -24.76 4.64 10.37
C PRO A 166 -24.01 5.96 10.53
N LEU A 167 -22.69 5.91 10.68
CA LEU A 167 -21.81 7.05 10.95
C LEU A 167 -20.94 7.44 9.73
N GLY A 168 -21.28 6.97 8.52
CA GLY A 168 -20.63 7.42 7.31
C GLY A 168 -20.76 8.93 7.11
N GLY A 169 -19.78 9.56 6.46
CA GLY A 169 -19.70 11.02 6.39
C GLY A 169 -20.95 11.70 5.81
N LEU A 170 -21.59 11.13 4.79
CA LEU A 170 -22.85 11.65 4.22
C LEU A 170 -24.04 11.37 5.14
N ALA A 171 -24.12 10.16 5.69
CA ALA A 171 -25.20 9.77 6.59
C ALA A 171 -25.20 10.63 7.85
N LEU A 172 -24.03 10.83 8.45
CA LEU A 172 -23.90 11.65 9.65
C LEU A 172 -24.24 13.13 9.38
N GLN A 173 -23.83 13.66 8.22
CA GLN A 173 -24.21 15.01 7.80
C GLN A 173 -25.73 15.15 7.61
N ASP A 174 -26.38 14.14 7.01
CA ASP A 174 -27.82 14.11 6.73
C ASP A 174 -28.63 14.01 8.04
N ILE A 175 -28.31 13.04 8.92
CA ILE A 175 -28.99 12.82 10.22
C ILE A 175 -28.84 14.03 11.15
N ALA A 176 -27.65 14.62 11.20
CA ALA A 176 -27.35 15.76 12.05
C ALA A 176 -27.93 17.09 11.52
N GLY A 177 -28.55 17.12 10.34
CA GLY A 177 -29.05 18.34 9.71
C GLY A 177 -27.95 19.38 9.52
N ARG A 178 -26.75 18.93 9.17
CA ARG A 178 -25.51 19.73 8.99
C ARG A 178 -24.97 20.38 10.29
N SER A 179 -25.44 19.97 11.46
CA SER A 179 -24.96 20.45 12.76
C SER A 179 -23.86 19.55 13.31
N LEU A 180 -22.62 20.04 13.41
CA LEU A 180 -21.51 19.29 14.01
C LEU A 180 -21.78 18.93 15.48
N LYS A 181 -22.41 19.83 16.24
CA LYS A 181 -22.75 19.57 17.65
C LYS A 181 -23.75 18.42 17.80
N LYS A 182 -24.72 18.29 16.87
CA LYS A 182 -25.62 17.13 16.86
C LYS A 182 -24.88 15.87 16.42
N ALA A 183 -24.01 15.97 15.43
CA ALA A 183 -23.20 14.87 14.97
C ALA A 183 -22.32 14.30 16.10
N GLU A 184 -21.70 15.17 16.92
CA GLU A 184 -20.89 14.77 18.08
C GLU A 184 -21.68 13.89 19.05
N LYS A 185 -22.87 14.32 19.45
CA LYS A 185 -23.72 13.53 20.33
C LYS A 185 -24.13 12.18 19.76
N ILE A 186 -24.41 12.13 18.45
CA ILE A 186 -24.75 10.88 17.77
C ILE A 186 -23.55 9.91 17.78
N VAL A 187 -22.33 10.43 17.53
CA VAL A 187 -21.12 9.62 17.54
C VAL A 187 -20.79 9.12 18.94
N GLU A 188 -20.87 9.98 19.96
CA GLU A 188 -20.64 9.60 21.35
C GLU A 188 -21.60 8.49 21.79
N GLN A 189 -22.90 8.65 21.57
CA GLN A 189 -23.88 7.62 21.86
C GLN A 189 -23.65 6.31 21.14
N ALA A 190 -23.24 6.38 19.86
CA ALA A 190 -22.97 5.18 19.07
C ALA A 190 -21.77 4.38 19.56
N PHE A 191 -20.84 4.97 20.31
CA PHE A 191 -19.63 4.32 20.83
C PHE A 191 -19.71 3.94 22.31
N GLU A 192 -20.76 4.37 23.04
CA GLU A 192 -20.87 4.25 24.49
C GLU A 192 -20.83 2.78 24.98
N ASP A 193 -21.44 1.86 24.24
CA ASP A 193 -21.59 0.44 24.63
C ASP A 193 -20.82 -0.52 23.69
N LEU A 194 -19.72 -0.08 23.08
CA LEU A 194 -18.99 -0.91 22.13
C LEU A 194 -17.72 -1.54 22.75
N ASP A 195 -17.88 -2.68 23.43
CA ASP A 195 -16.77 -3.43 24.04
C ASP A 195 -15.60 -3.70 23.07
N MET A 196 -15.90 -3.98 21.81
CA MET A 196 -14.88 -4.22 20.78
C MET A 196 -13.87 -3.07 20.65
N LEU A 197 -14.24 -1.83 20.93
CA LEU A 197 -13.32 -0.70 20.83
C LEU A 197 -12.23 -0.76 21.92
N HIS A 198 -12.57 -1.28 23.09
CA HIS A 198 -11.60 -1.45 24.21
C HIS A 198 -10.56 -2.53 23.93
N GLU A 199 -10.87 -3.53 23.10
CA GLU A 199 -9.92 -4.54 22.67
C GLU A 199 -8.76 -3.96 21.82
N GLY A 200 -8.94 -2.73 21.31
CA GLY A 200 -7.93 -2.00 20.53
C GLY A 200 -6.90 -1.22 21.36
N GLU A 201 -7.01 -1.18 22.70
CA GLU A 201 -6.11 -0.39 23.55
C GLU A 201 -4.66 -0.80 23.37
N GLY A 202 -3.77 0.19 23.14
CA GLY A 202 -2.34 -0.03 22.90
C GLY A 202 -1.99 -0.69 21.55
N ARG A 203 -2.99 -1.11 20.76
CA ARG A 203 -2.81 -1.69 19.42
C ARG A 203 -2.87 -0.62 18.33
N THR A 204 -2.98 -0.99 17.08
CA THR A 204 -3.06 -0.05 15.95
C THR A 204 -4.51 0.20 15.52
N PHE A 205 -4.86 1.44 15.21
CA PHE A 205 -6.09 1.75 14.49
C PHE A 205 -5.78 1.91 12.99
N TYR A 206 -6.41 1.10 12.14
CA TYR A 206 -6.26 1.16 10.69
C TYR A 206 -7.41 1.95 10.08
N ALA A 207 -7.12 3.15 9.59
CA ALA A 207 -8.11 4.04 9.00
C ALA A 207 -8.23 3.81 7.49
N VAL A 208 -9.39 3.31 7.07
CA VAL A 208 -9.77 3.09 5.67
C VAL A 208 -10.87 4.08 5.29
N GLY A 209 -11.05 4.31 4.01
CA GLY A 209 -12.10 5.20 3.50
C GLY A 209 -11.56 6.48 2.88
N GLY A 210 -12.39 7.01 2.00
CA GLY A 210 -11.96 8.14 1.16
C GLY A 210 -11.82 9.45 1.90
N THR A 211 -12.61 9.68 2.94
CA THR A 211 -12.62 10.94 3.68
C THR A 211 -11.46 10.97 4.68
N TRP A 212 -11.16 9.86 5.35
CA TRP A 212 -9.96 9.77 6.20
C TRP A 212 -8.67 9.87 5.40
N ARG A 213 -8.63 9.34 4.16
CA ARG A 213 -7.47 9.59 3.27
C ARG A 213 -7.33 11.05 2.88
N ALA A 214 -8.43 11.79 2.77
CA ALA A 214 -8.36 13.24 2.55
C ALA A 214 -7.84 13.97 3.80
N LEU A 215 -8.25 13.54 5.00
CA LEU A 215 -7.75 14.03 6.28
C LEU A 215 -6.23 13.78 6.41
N ALA A 216 -5.77 12.55 6.11
CA ALA A 216 -4.36 12.20 6.12
C ALA A 216 -3.53 13.03 5.12
N ARG A 217 -4.05 13.31 3.92
CA ARG A 217 -3.38 14.17 2.95
C ARG A 217 -3.24 15.60 3.44
N LEU A 218 -4.26 16.09 4.13
CA LEU A 218 -4.21 17.42 4.75
C LEU A 218 -3.15 17.47 5.87
N HIS A 219 -3.05 16.42 6.68
CA HIS A 219 -2.03 16.30 7.72
C HIS A 219 -0.61 16.23 7.12
N MET A 220 -0.38 15.41 6.07
CA MET A 220 0.90 15.37 5.37
C MET A 220 1.31 16.75 4.85
N TRP A 221 0.37 17.51 4.28
CA TRP A 221 0.61 18.84 3.78
C TRP A 221 0.95 19.84 4.91
N GLN A 222 0.18 19.82 6.00
CA GLN A 222 0.39 20.70 7.14
C GLN A 222 1.74 20.48 7.82
N THR A 223 2.16 19.22 7.94
CA THR A 223 3.42 18.85 8.61
C THR A 223 4.64 18.90 7.68
N GLY A 224 4.45 19.22 6.38
CA GLY A 224 5.53 19.15 5.41
C GLY A 224 6.10 17.74 5.26
N TYR A 225 5.26 16.70 5.47
CA TYR A 225 5.72 15.30 5.42
C TYR A 225 6.44 15.00 4.09
N PRO A 226 7.66 14.45 4.13
CA PRO A 226 8.53 14.41 2.95
C PRO A 226 8.06 13.46 1.85
N PHE A 227 7.06 12.60 2.14
CA PHE A 227 6.71 11.49 1.27
C PHE A 227 5.19 11.33 1.09
N HIS A 228 4.67 11.53 -0.12
CA HIS A 228 3.23 11.60 -0.39
C HIS A 228 2.60 10.26 -0.83
N VAL A 229 3.09 9.12 -0.34
CA VAL A 229 2.44 7.81 -0.49
C VAL A 229 1.43 7.62 0.64
N MET A 230 0.16 7.48 0.30
CA MET A 230 -0.92 7.41 1.29
C MET A 230 -0.96 6.08 2.05
N HIS A 231 -0.65 4.96 1.37
CA HIS A 231 -0.70 3.63 1.99
C HIS A 231 0.41 3.48 3.02
N ASN A 232 0.02 3.02 4.20
CA ASN A 232 0.91 2.89 5.35
C ASN A 232 1.45 4.22 5.92
N TYR A 233 0.78 5.34 5.62
CA TYR A 233 1.04 6.59 6.34
C TYR A 233 0.64 6.43 7.81
N ARG A 234 1.56 6.76 8.71
CA ARG A 234 1.44 6.51 10.14
C ARG A 234 1.56 7.81 10.92
N ILE A 235 0.68 7.99 11.89
CA ILE A 235 0.75 9.07 12.89
C ILE A 235 0.49 8.48 14.29
N SER A 236 1.01 9.11 15.33
CA SER A 236 0.70 8.71 16.71
C SER A 236 -0.77 8.99 17.04
N ALA A 237 -1.31 8.30 18.05
CA ALA A 237 -2.66 8.59 18.52
C ALA A 237 -2.82 10.04 19.00
N ARG A 238 -1.78 10.61 19.61
CA ARG A 238 -1.75 12.02 20.03
C ARG A 238 -1.88 12.97 18.83
N GLU A 239 -1.08 12.79 17.79
CA GLU A 239 -1.15 13.58 16.56
C GLU A 239 -2.54 13.45 15.92
N ALA A 240 -3.10 12.23 15.87
CA ALA A 240 -4.43 12.00 15.32
C ALA A 240 -5.52 12.78 16.09
N LEU A 241 -5.46 12.79 17.42
CA LEU A 241 -6.38 13.55 18.28
C LEU A 241 -6.22 15.06 18.08
N GLU A 242 -4.99 15.58 18.16
CA GLU A 242 -4.72 17.02 18.05
C GLU A 242 -5.13 17.54 16.67
N PHE A 243 -4.82 16.80 15.61
CA PHE A 243 -5.18 17.17 14.25
C PHE A 243 -6.69 17.08 13.98
N SER A 244 -7.36 16.04 14.47
CA SER A 244 -8.80 15.90 14.31
C SER A 244 -9.54 17.04 15.00
N ARG A 245 -9.15 17.42 16.23
CA ARG A 245 -9.67 18.60 16.94
C ARG A 245 -9.46 19.90 16.18
N LEU A 246 -8.31 20.06 15.57
CA LEU A 246 -8.02 21.22 14.73
C LEU A 246 -9.00 21.29 13.57
N VAL A 247 -9.13 20.21 12.80
CA VAL A 247 -9.93 20.17 11.56
C VAL A 247 -11.42 20.40 11.81
N HIS A 248 -12.01 19.81 12.84
CA HIS A 248 -13.44 19.99 13.07
C HIS A 248 -13.80 21.37 13.66
N ARG A 249 -12.82 22.12 14.18
CA ARG A 249 -12.98 23.51 14.66
C ARG A 249 -12.74 24.57 13.58
N VAL A 250 -12.06 24.22 12.50
CA VAL A 250 -11.83 25.13 11.38
C VAL A 250 -13.10 25.29 10.57
N ASP A 251 -13.44 26.52 10.23
CA ASP A 251 -14.62 26.81 9.41
C ASP A 251 -14.48 26.24 7.99
N THR A 252 -15.63 25.95 7.39
CA THR A 252 -15.72 25.33 6.06
C THR A 252 -15.09 26.20 4.96
N GLU A 253 -15.13 27.55 5.12
CA GLU A 253 -14.56 28.47 4.15
C GLU A 253 -13.03 28.34 4.11
N THR A 254 -12.39 28.33 5.28
CA THR A 254 -10.95 28.11 5.41
C THR A 254 -10.53 26.75 4.83
N LEU A 255 -11.26 25.67 5.16
CA LEU A 255 -11.01 24.34 4.57
C LEU A 255 -11.20 24.35 3.04
N SER A 256 -12.11 25.19 2.51
CA SER A 256 -12.38 25.28 1.08
C SER A 256 -11.21 25.89 0.28
N LYS A 257 -10.40 26.72 0.89
CA LYS A 257 -9.21 27.36 0.29
C LYS A 257 -8.02 26.42 0.16
N ILE A 258 -8.03 25.28 0.88
CA ILE A 258 -6.92 24.31 0.86
C ILE A 258 -7.04 23.41 -0.38
N GLY A 259 -6.20 23.66 -1.39
CA GLY A 259 -6.23 22.94 -2.68
C GLY A 259 -5.86 21.44 -2.61
N VAL A 260 -5.23 21.00 -1.53
CA VAL A 260 -4.76 19.60 -1.35
C VAL A 260 -5.91 18.59 -1.25
N VAL A 261 -7.10 19.03 -0.79
CA VAL A 261 -8.29 18.19 -0.67
C VAL A 261 -9.28 18.48 -1.79
N ASN A 262 -9.77 17.41 -2.43
CA ASN A 262 -10.81 17.50 -3.45
C ASN A 262 -12.06 18.20 -2.92
N ALA A 263 -12.58 19.17 -3.69
CA ALA A 263 -13.74 20.01 -3.30
C ALA A 263 -14.95 19.22 -2.80
N ALA A 264 -15.29 18.11 -3.47
CA ALA A 264 -16.42 17.26 -3.08
C ALA A 264 -16.29 16.54 -1.73
N ARG A 265 -15.09 16.53 -1.13
CA ARG A 265 -14.85 15.92 0.19
C ARG A 265 -14.67 16.93 1.31
N ARG A 266 -14.41 18.18 0.98
CA ARG A 266 -14.19 19.23 2.00
C ARG A 266 -15.34 19.34 2.98
N PRO A 267 -16.64 19.30 2.58
CA PRO A 267 -17.77 19.37 3.49
C PRO A 267 -17.83 18.22 4.50
N LEU A 268 -17.19 17.09 4.17
CA LEU A 268 -17.22 15.89 5.02
C LEU A 268 -16.00 15.77 5.95
N LEU A 269 -15.01 16.65 5.80
CA LEU A 269 -13.77 16.56 6.61
C LEU A 269 -14.02 16.74 8.09
N ALA A 270 -14.85 17.69 8.46
CA ALA A 270 -15.17 17.96 9.86
C ALA A 270 -15.89 16.76 10.54
N TYR A 271 -16.81 16.11 9.81
CA TYR A 271 -17.47 14.88 10.29
C TYR A 271 -16.49 13.72 10.42
N ALA A 272 -15.62 13.54 9.45
CA ALA A 272 -14.59 12.48 9.49
C ALA A 272 -13.57 12.71 10.61
N ALA A 273 -13.20 13.95 10.88
CA ALA A 273 -12.33 14.32 11.99
C ALA A 273 -13.02 14.06 13.34
N LEU A 274 -14.30 14.40 13.45
CA LEU A 274 -15.10 14.13 14.64
C LEU A 274 -15.17 12.63 14.95
N VAL A 275 -15.47 11.80 13.96
CA VAL A 275 -15.50 10.34 14.13
C VAL A 275 -14.09 9.81 14.48
N MET A 276 -13.02 10.30 13.85
CA MET A 276 -11.64 9.92 14.17
C MET A 276 -11.30 10.28 15.61
N GLU A 277 -11.61 11.50 16.06
CA GLU A 277 -11.33 11.93 17.43
C GLU A 277 -11.97 11.00 18.45
N ASN A 278 -13.28 10.73 18.29
CA ASN A 278 -14.01 9.87 19.21
C ASN A 278 -13.50 8.43 19.19
N LEU A 279 -13.21 7.84 18.00
CA LEU A 279 -12.62 6.52 17.90
C LEU A 279 -11.26 6.43 18.61
N VAL A 280 -10.36 7.38 18.35
CA VAL A 280 -9.02 7.36 18.97
C VAL A 280 -9.11 7.56 20.48
N ARG A 281 -10.06 8.38 20.97
CA ARG A 281 -10.31 8.59 22.41
C ARG A 281 -10.83 7.32 23.08
N THR A 282 -11.72 6.58 22.41
CA THR A 282 -12.33 5.35 22.97
C THR A 282 -11.40 4.16 22.86
N ILE A 283 -10.81 3.91 21.68
CA ILE A 283 -9.89 2.78 21.42
C ILE A 283 -8.58 2.94 22.19
N LYS A 284 -8.08 4.17 22.34
CA LYS A 284 -6.73 4.48 22.87
C LYS A 284 -5.61 3.69 22.18
N PRO A 285 -5.54 3.69 20.85
CA PRO A 285 -4.51 2.97 20.12
C PRO A 285 -3.15 3.63 20.34
N LYS A 286 -2.07 2.90 20.08
CA LYS A 286 -0.72 3.51 20.08
C LYS A 286 -0.51 4.43 18.86
N GLN A 287 -1.17 4.14 17.73
CA GLN A 287 -1.00 4.83 16.46
C GLN A 287 -2.20 4.63 15.54
N VAL A 288 -2.31 5.52 14.55
CA VAL A 288 -3.24 5.41 13.43
C VAL A 288 -2.44 5.18 12.14
N ILE A 289 -2.83 4.17 11.36
CA ILE A 289 -2.24 3.87 10.04
C ILE A 289 -3.32 4.04 8.97
N PHE A 290 -3.06 4.88 7.97
CA PHE A 290 -3.97 5.09 6.85
C PHE A 290 -3.71 4.08 5.73
N SER A 291 -4.80 3.46 5.22
CA SER A 291 -4.74 2.50 4.13
C SER A 291 -5.51 2.95 2.90
N VAL A 292 -4.95 2.63 1.73
CA VAL A 292 -5.66 2.76 0.45
C VAL A 292 -6.44 1.50 0.09
N LEU A 293 -6.16 0.40 0.79
CA LEU A 293 -6.78 -0.90 0.58
C LEU A 293 -8.00 -1.04 1.49
N GLY A 294 -9.06 -1.59 0.96
CA GLY A 294 -10.34 -1.78 1.65
C GLY A 294 -11.14 -2.90 1.01
N VAL A 295 -12.46 -2.72 0.89
CA VAL A 295 -13.43 -3.75 0.42
C VAL A 295 -13.01 -4.39 -0.90
N ARG A 296 -12.56 -3.62 -1.90
CA ARG A 296 -12.19 -4.15 -3.23
C ARG A 296 -10.98 -5.07 -3.16
N GLU A 297 -9.93 -4.63 -2.50
CA GLU A 297 -8.70 -5.40 -2.36
C GLU A 297 -8.93 -6.63 -1.48
N GLY A 298 -9.78 -6.51 -0.45
CA GLY A 298 -10.22 -7.64 0.35
C GLY A 298 -11.06 -8.64 -0.43
N LEU A 299 -11.91 -8.17 -1.34
CA LEU A 299 -12.64 -9.04 -2.26
C LEU A 299 -11.66 -9.84 -3.12
N LEU A 300 -10.70 -9.18 -3.80
CA LEU A 300 -9.71 -9.87 -4.61
C LEU A 300 -8.89 -10.86 -3.79
N TYR A 301 -8.42 -10.45 -2.60
CA TYR A 301 -7.70 -11.34 -1.70
C TYR A 301 -8.52 -12.56 -1.27
N SER A 302 -9.82 -12.40 -1.05
CA SER A 302 -10.73 -13.52 -0.70
C SER A 302 -10.89 -14.54 -1.82
N LEU A 303 -10.65 -14.16 -3.06
CA LEU A 303 -10.75 -15.02 -4.24
C LEU A 303 -9.46 -15.78 -4.56
N LEU A 304 -8.34 -15.40 -3.94
CA LEU A 304 -7.07 -16.10 -4.13
C LEU A 304 -7.11 -17.52 -3.52
N LYS A 305 -6.37 -18.44 -4.12
CA LYS A 305 -6.12 -19.75 -3.53
C LYS A 305 -5.32 -19.62 -2.23
N PRO A 306 -5.44 -20.54 -1.27
CA PRO A 306 -4.68 -20.48 -0.01
C PRO A 306 -3.16 -20.35 -0.20
N SER A 307 -2.58 -21.05 -1.16
CA SER A 307 -1.16 -20.96 -1.51
C SER A 307 -0.73 -19.56 -1.97
N GLU A 308 -1.57 -18.89 -2.78
CA GLU A 308 -1.33 -17.52 -3.21
C GLU A 308 -1.49 -16.50 -2.05
N ARG A 309 -2.49 -16.70 -1.18
CA ARG A 309 -2.68 -15.83 0.00
C ARG A 309 -1.48 -15.89 0.96
N ALA A 310 -0.85 -17.06 1.09
CA ALA A 310 0.30 -17.27 1.96
C ALA A 310 1.58 -16.58 1.46
N ARG A 311 1.66 -16.22 0.17
CA ARG A 311 2.82 -15.51 -0.39
C ARG A 311 2.94 -14.10 0.20
N ASP A 312 4.18 -13.67 0.39
CA ASP A 312 4.46 -12.29 0.80
C ASP A 312 4.16 -11.31 -0.35
N PRO A 313 3.31 -10.29 -0.14
CA PRO A 313 2.92 -9.39 -1.23
C PRO A 313 4.03 -8.45 -1.68
N LEU A 314 4.96 -8.07 -0.78
CA LEU A 314 6.12 -7.26 -1.16
C LEU A 314 7.08 -8.04 -2.05
N ILE A 315 7.41 -9.27 -1.65
CA ILE A 315 8.28 -10.16 -2.43
C ILE A 315 7.62 -10.48 -3.78
N SER A 316 6.31 -10.75 -3.81
CA SER A 316 5.58 -10.99 -5.06
C SER A 316 5.65 -9.79 -6.00
N ALA A 317 5.38 -8.57 -5.50
CA ALA A 317 5.47 -7.36 -6.31
C ALA A 317 6.90 -7.05 -6.79
N ALA A 318 7.90 -7.30 -5.94
CA ALA A 318 9.32 -7.13 -6.31
C ALA A 318 9.75 -8.15 -7.37
N ALA A 319 9.29 -9.40 -7.29
CA ALA A 319 9.54 -10.43 -8.31
C ALA A 319 8.89 -10.09 -9.64
N ASP A 320 7.63 -9.62 -9.63
CA ASP A 320 6.92 -9.17 -10.83
C ASP A 320 7.69 -8.01 -11.51
N LEU A 321 8.11 -7.02 -10.75
CA LEU A 321 8.86 -5.89 -11.28
C LEU A 321 10.26 -6.29 -11.76
N ASN A 322 10.89 -7.25 -11.10
CA ASN A 322 12.15 -7.85 -11.53
C ASN A 322 12.02 -8.49 -12.93
N VAL A 323 11.00 -9.32 -13.14
CA VAL A 323 10.74 -9.94 -14.46
C VAL A 323 10.48 -8.88 -15.53
N LEU A 324 9.71 -7.85 -15.23
CA LEU A 324 9.37 -6.79 -16.19
C LEU A 324 10.54 -5.89 -16.55
N ARG A 325 11.50 -5.66 -15.65
CA ARG A 325 12.46 -4.58 -15.79
C ARG A 325 13.93 -4.96 -15.71
N SER A 326 14.30 -6.10 -15.15
CA SER A 326 15.71 -6.46 -15.01
C SER A 326 16.29 -7.10 -16.26
N ARG A 327 17.61 -7.01 -16.47
CA ARG A 327 18.33 -7.66 -17.59
C ARG A 327 18.28 -9.18 -17.49
N SER A 328 18.42 -9.68 -16.28
CA SER A 328 18.45 -11.11 -15.96
C SER A 328 17.68 -11.30 -14.64
N PRO A 329 16.36 -11.57 -14.70
CA PRO A 329 15.56 -11.73 -13.50
C PRO A 329 16.10 -12.78 -12.53
N HIS A 330 16.62 -13.89 -13.04
CA HIS A 330 17.21 -14.96 -12.23
C HIS A 330 18.46 -14.52 -11.43
N HIS A 331 19.19 -13.51 -11.92
CA HIS A 331 20.29 -12.92 -11.15
C HIS A 331 19.84 -12.29 -9.85
N GLY A 332 18.62 -11.72 -9.79
CA GLY A 332 18.04 -11.20 -8.55
C GLY A 332 17.80 -12.29 -7.50
N GLU A 333 17.38 -13.48 -7.93
CA GLU A 333 17.20 -14.65 -7.06
C GLU A 333 18.55 -15.18 -6.56
N GLU A 334 19.54 -15.32 -7.44
CA GLU A 334 20.91 -15.68 -7.05
C GLU A 334 21.51 -14.68 -6.05
N LEU A 335 21.20 -13.39 -6.19
CA LEU A 335 21.67 -12.33 -5.31
C LEU A 335 21.09 -12.47 -3.90
N ILE A 336 19.85 -12.93 -3.78
CA ILE A 336 19.24 -13.26 -2.48
C ILE A 336 20.11 -14.31 -1.76
N GLU A 337 20.33 -15.45 -2.39
CA GLU A 337 21.09 -16.56 -1.79
C GLU A 337 22.54 -16.15 -1.49
N TRP A 338 23.16 -15.38 -2.38
CA TRP A 338 24.53 -14.93 -2.22
C TRP A 338 24.68 -13.97 -1.04
N THR A 339 23.74 -13.02 -0.88
CA THR A 339 23.71 -12.12 0.27
C THR A 339 23.28 -12.81 1.55
N ASP A 340 22.45 -13.86 1.51
CA ASP A 340 22.13 -14.70 2.69
C ASP A 340 23.39 -15.34 3.27
N ARG A 341 24.24 -15.91 2.41
CA ARG A 341 25.52 -16.53 2.83
C ARG A 341 26.49 -15.49 3.43
N PHE A 342 26.54 -14.29 2.86
CA PHE A 342 27.34 -13.19 3.41
C PHE A 342 26.81 -12.77 4.79
N MET A 343 25.52 -12.49 4.91
CA MET A 343 24.91 -12.04 6.16
C MET A 343 25.08 -13.07 7.30
N ALA A 344 24.89 -14.35 7.01
CA ALA A 344 25.07 -15.43 7.99
C ALA A 344 26.50 -15.49 8.58
N SER A 345 27.52 -15.00 7.87
CA SER A 345 28.92 -14.99 8.32
C SER A 345 29.41 -13.62 8.79
N SER A 346 28.69 -12.55 8.53
CA SER A 346 29.16 -11.17 8.71
C SER A 346 29.31 -10.75 10.17
N GLY A 347 28.55 -11.38 11.07
CA GLY A 347 28.38 -10.94 12.45
C GLY A 347 27.40 -9.77 12.61
N LEU A 348 26.76 -9.37 11.52
CA LEU A 348 25.73 -8.36 11.55
C LEU A 348 24.39 -8.99 11.99
N ASP A 349 23.79 -8.43 13.01
CA ASP A 349 22.47 -8.83 13.46
C ASP A 349 21.39 -8.45 12.43
N GLU A 350 20.56 -9.41 12.02
CA GLU A 350 19.50 -9.22 11.02
C GLU A 350 18.20 -9.86 11.49
N THR A 351 17.16 -9.07 11.66
CA THR A 351 15.82 -9.56 11.97
C THR A 351 15.17 -10.23 10.75
N ALA A 352 14.13 -11.03 10.97
CA ALA A 352 13.35 -11.64 9.88
C ALA A 352 12.74 -10.59 8.93
N ASP A 353 12.30 -9.45 9.48
CA ASP A 353 11.74 -8.37 8.69
C ASP A 353 12.83 -7.63 7.88
N GLU A 354 14.02 -7.42 8.44
CA GLU A 354 15.18 -6.87 7.70
C GLU A 354 15.62 -7.82 6.57
N ARG A 355 15.66 -9.14 6.82
CA ARG A 355 15.94 -10.15 5.78
C ARG A 355 14.92 -10.07 4.65
N ARG A 356 13.64 -9.99 4.98
CA ARG A 356 12.55 -9.84 4.01
C ARG A 356 12.75 -8.60 3.12
N LEU A 357 13.11 -7.47 3.71
CA LEU A 357 13.40 -6.23 2.97
C LEU A 357 14.65 -6.37 2.10
N ARG A 358 15.70 -7.00 2.60
CA ARG A 358 16.92 -7.28 1.81
C ARG A 358 16.62 -8.16 0.59
N HIS A 359 15.80 -9.20 0.74
CA HIS A 359 15.36 -10.05 -0.38
C HIS A 359 14.59 -9.24 -1.44
N ALA A 360 13.65 -8.38 -1.02
CA ALA A 360 12.96 -7.48 -1.95
C ALA A 360 13.93 -6.54 -2.67
N ALA A 361 14.92 -5.96 -1.97
CA ALA A 361 15.92 -5.09 -2.57
C ALA A 361 16.81 -5.82 -3.59
N CYS A 362 17.17 -7.10 -3.35
CA CYS A 362 17.91 -7.92 -4.29
C CYS A 362 17.12 -8.13 -5.60
N LEU A 363 15.83 -8.42 -5.52
CA LEU A 363 14.98 -8.52 -6.70
C LEU A 363 14.87 -7.20 -7.48
N LEU A 364 14.85 -6.08 -6.77
CA LEU A 364 14.73 -4.75 -7.36
C LEU A 364 16.07 -4.14 -7.82
N ALA A 365 17.19 -4.85 -7.62
CA ALA A 365 18.51 -4.29 -7.79
C ALA A 365 18.83 -3.79 -9.22
N ASP A 366 18.20 -4.33 -10.26
CA ASP A 366 18.52 -4.01 -11.67
C ASP A 366 17.37 -3.34 -12.46
N ILE A 367 16.30 -2.92 -11.81
CA ILE A 367 15.09 -2.40 -12.48
C ILE A 367 15.31 -1.10 -13.27
N GLY A 368 16.35 -0.35 -12.96
CA GLY A 368 16.72 0.92 -13.62
C GLY A 368 17.83 0.80 -14.67
N TRP A 369 18.23 -0.39 -15.07
CA TRP A 369 19.40 -0.58 -15.94
C TRP A 369 19.29 0.09 -17.32
N ARG A 370 18.06 0.29 -17.84
CA ARG A 370 17.81 0.96 -19.12
C ARG A 370 17.91 2.49 -19.04
N ALA A 371 17.94 3.07 -17.84
CA ALA A 371 18.16 4.48 -17.67
C ALA A 371 19.60 4.87 -18.06
N HIS A 372 19.81 6.15 -18.37
CA HIS A 372 21.15 6.69 -18.58
C HIS A 372 22.08 6.32 -17.40
N PRO A 373 23.32 5.89 -17.63
CA PRO A 373 24.21 5.42 -16.57
C PRO A 373 24.30 6.32 -15.34
N ASP A 374 24.35 7.64 -15.55
CA ASP A 374 24.48 8.63 -14.46
C ASP A 374 23.22 8.76 -13.62
N TYR A 375 22.05 8.43 -14.18
CA TYR A 375 20.74 8.56 -13.53
C TYR A 375 20.13 7.24 -13.06
N ARG A 376 20.82 6.09 -13.25
CA ARG A 376 20.29 4.77 -12.86
C ARG A 376 19.94 4.68 -11.39
N GLY A 377 20.75 5.28 -10.53
CA GLY A 377 20.53 5.30 -9.09
C GLY A 377 19.26 6.03 -8.74
N GLU A 378 19.13 7.26 -9.20
CA GLU A 378 17.99 8.12 -8.95
C GLU A 378 16.69 7.54 -9.56
N GLN A 379 16.73 7.05 -10.80
CA GLN A 379 15.57 6.44 -11.45
C GLN A 379 15.10 5.18 -10.71
N SER A 380 16.03 4.29 -10.32
CA SER A 380 15.68 3.10 -9.52
C SER A 380 15.09 3.49 -8.18
N MET A 381 15.69 4.45 -7.49
CA MET A 381 15.20 4.99 -6.22
C MET A 381 13.77 5.54 -6.36
N ASN A 382 13.49 6.34 -7.39
CA ASN A 382 12.18 6.91 -7.65
C ASN A 382 11.13 5.85 -7.98
N ILE A 383 11.47 4.83 -8.78
CA ILE A 383 10.57 3.71 -9.08
C ILE A 383 10.19 2.97 -7.79
N ILE A 384 11.15 2.70 -6.91
CA ILE A 384 10.90 1.99 -5.65
C ILE A 384 10.12 2.86 -4.66
N ALA A 385 10.55 4.11 -4.49
CA ALA A 385 9.93 5.04 -3.56
C ALA A 385 8.44 5.25 -3.87
N HIS A 386 8.07 5.42 -5.14
CA HIS A 386 6.71 5.74 -5.58
C HIS A 386 5.94 4.54 -6.15
N GLY A 387 6.54 3.37 -6.22
CA GLY A 387 5.90 2.14 -6.72
C GLY A 387 4.70 1.69 -5.87
N ALA A 388 3.77 0.97 -6.48
CA ALA A 388 2.55 0.48 -5.83
C ALA A 388 2.81 -0.75 -4.93
N PHE A 389 3.91 -0.75 -4.17
CA PHE A 389 4.20 -1.81 -3.21
C PHE A 389 3.29 -1.73 -1.98
N VAL A 390 2.89 -2.90 -1.49
CA VAL A 390 2.09 -3.07 -0.27
C VAL A 390 2.86 -3.88 0.77
N ALA A 391 2.36 -3.95 1.99
CA ALA A 391 3.00 -4.61 3.13
C ALA A 391 4.42 -4.07 3.44
N ILE A 392 4.60 -2.78 3.23
CA ILE A 392 5.83 -2.05 3.50
C ILE A 392 5.49 -0.65 4.03
N ASP A 393 6.11 -0.24 5.13
CA ASP A 393 5.98 1.11 5.66
C ASP A 393 6.95 2.10 4.99
N HIS A 394 6.82 3.39 5.30
CA HIS A 394 7.63 4.42 4.66
C HIS A 394 9.12 4.31 4.98
N PRO A 395 9.56 4.06 6.24
CA PRO A 395 10.97 3.82 6.54
C PRO A 395 11.56 2.62 5.78
N SER A 396 10.84 1.51 5.74
CA SER A 396 11.28 0.31 5.01
C SER A 396 11.34 0.55 3.50
N ARG A 397 10.41 1.34 2.96
CA ARG A 397 10.43 1.76 1.55
C ARG A 397 11.66 2.63 1.24
N ALA A 398 12.01 3.55 2.14
CA ALA A 398 13.24 4.32 2.04
C ALA A 398 14.48 3.42 2.04
N TYR A 399 14.54 2.42 2.94
CA TYR A 399 15.61 1.42 2.96
C TYR A 399 15.78 0.70 1.60
N LEU A 400 14.70 0.21 0.99
CA LEU A 400 14.76 -0.45 -0.32
C LEU A 400 15.30 0.49 -1.40
N ALA A 401 14.74 1.70 -1.47
CA ALA A 401 15.10 2.70 -2.45
C ALA A 401 16.57 3.11 -2.34
N LEU A 402 17.05 3.35 -1.11
CA LEU A 402 18.44 3.72 -0.82
C LEU A 402 19.41 2.57 -1.07
N SER A 403 19.05 1.32 -0.75
CA SER A 403 19.89 0.15 -1.04
C SER A 403 20.22 0.03 -2.54
N VAL A 404 19.19 0.21 -3.37
CA VAL A 404 19.37 0.16 -4.83
C VAL A 404 20.05 1.44 -5.37
N TYR A 405 19.80 2.59 -4.78
CA TYR A 405 20.52 3.83 -5.09
C TYR A 405 22.03 3.65 -4.85
N PHE A 406 22.45 3.20 -3.66
CA PHE A 406 23.86 2.98 -3.33
C PHE A 406 24.54 1.96 -4.24
N ARG A 407 23.82 0.99 -4.77
CA ARG A 407 24.36 0.08 -5.79
C ARG A 407 24.83 0.84 -7.03
N HIS A 408 24.09 1.84 -7.48
CA HIS A 408 24.39 2.57 -8.73
C HIS A 408 25.28 3.80 -8.50
N ALA A 409 24.86 4.69 -7.62
CA ALA A 409 25.48 6.01 -7.43
C ALA A 409 26.76 5.99 -6.58
N GLY A 410 26.94 4.97 -5.75
CA GLY A 410 28.05 4.93 -4.79
C GLY A 410 27.55 5.03 -3.36
N LEU A 411 28.48 5.09 -2.39
CA LEU A 411 28.15 5.05 -0.97
C LEU A 411 28.10 6.43 -0.31
N SER A 412 28.33 7.51 -1.09
CA SER A 412 28.20 8.91 -0.62
C SER A 412 26.73 9.27 -0.42
N GLU A 413 26.49 10.17 0.55
CA GLU A 413 25.16 10.73 0.80
C GLU A 413 24.99 12.13 0.22
N GLU A 414 26.04 12.72 -0.37
CA GLU A 414 26.04 14.12 -0.81
C GLU A 414 24.94 14.41 -1.84
N ASP A 415 24.65 13.44 -2.71
CA ASP A 415 23.65 13.56 -3.76
C ASP A 415 22.29 12.97 -3.38
N LEU A 416 22.11 12.51 -2.12
CA LEU A 416 20.86 11.92 -1.67
C LEU A 416 19.76 12.97 -1.52
N SER A 417 18.56 12.64 -2.02
CA SER A 417 17.36 13.39 -1.70
C SER A 417 17.16 13.44 -0.17
N PRO A 418 17.18 14.63 0.46
CA PRO A 418 16.97 14.76 1.91
C PRO A 418 15.68 14.07 2.37
N ARG A 419 14.63 14.10 1.54
CA ARG A 419 13.30 13.59 1.84
C ARG A 419 13.27 12.09 2.17
N LEU A 420 13.99 11.24 1.42
CA LEU A 420 14.02 9.81 1.71
C LEU A 420 14.94 9.48 2.88
N ARG A 421 16.03 10.25 3.04
CA ARG A 421 16.94 10.10 4.18
C ARG A 421 16.25 10.34 5.52
N GLU A 422 15.37 11.34 5.59
CA GLU A 422 14.62 11.70 6.80
C GLU A 422 13.68 10.59 7.28
N LEU A 423 13.23 9.71 6.36
CA LEU A 423 12.36 8.57 6.70
C LEU A 423 13.12 7.37 7.25
N ALA A 424 14.40 7.23 6.93
CA ALA A 424 15.19 6.07 7.33
C ALA A 424 15.87 6.30 8.67
N THR A 425 15.84 5.29 9.55
CA THR A 425 16.65 5.31 10.78
C THR A 425 18.14 5.16 10.45
N THR A 426 19.03 5.55 11.36
CA THR A 426 20.49 5.37 11.20
C THR A 426 20.82 3.91 10.90
N ARG A 427 20.22 2.95 11.61
CA ARG A 427 20.39 1.52 11.36
C ARG A 427 19.99 1.13 9.93
N MET A 428 18.86 1.65 9.43
CA MET A 428 18.41 1.38 8.05
C MET A 428 19.37 1.96 7.02
N LEU A 429 19.91 3.15 7.24
CA LEU A 429 20.89 3.77 6.35
C LEU A 429 22.17 2.94 6.29
N ASP A 430 22.71 2.51 7.43
CA ASP A 430 23.91 1.67 7.49
C ASP A 430 23.68 0.32 6.79
N ARG A 431 22.53 -0.32 7.02
CA ARG A 431 22.17 -1.57 6.34
C ARG A 431 21.97 -1.38 4.84
N ALA A 432 21.40 -0.26 4.40
CA ALA A 432 21.25 0.07 2.99
C ALA A 432 22.62 0.23 2.30
N ARG A 433 23.60 0.88 2.97
CA ARG A 433 24.98 1.00 2.47
C ARG A 433 25.66 -0.36 2.37
N VAL A 434 25.55 -1.21 3.39
CA VAL A 434 26.12 -2.56 3.37
C VAL A 434 25.54 -3.37 2.21
N LEU A 435 24.22 -3.35 2.04
CA LEU A 435 23.56 -4.07 0.94
C LEU A 435 23.93 -3.47 -0.41
N GLY A 436 23.92 -2.16 -0.58
CA GLY A 436 24.34 -1.48 -1.79
C GLY A 436 25.78 -1.82 -2.16
N ALA A 437 26.71 -1.82 -1.19
CA ALA A 437 28.10 -2.24 -1.38
C ALA A 437 28.21 -3.72 -1.79
N SER A 438 27.44 -4.61 -1.18
CA SER A 438 27.37 -6.03 -1.55
C SER A 438 26.92 -6.21 -3.00
N MET A 439 25.85 -5.51 -3.40
CA MET A 439 25.37 -5.49 -4.79
C MET A 439 26.43 -4.96 -5.75
N ARG A 440 27.21 -3.93 -5.37
CA ARG A 440 28.31 -3.39 -6.21
C ARG A 440 29.40 -4.43 -6.49
N VAL A 441 29.73 -5.25 -5.49
CA VAL A 441 30.65 -6.40 -5.66
C VAL A 441 30.03 -7.41 -6.62
N ALA A 442 28.79 -7.83 -6.39
CA ALA A 442 28.09 -8.82 -7.19
C ALA A 442 27.98 -8.40 -8.66
N TYR A 443 27.57 -7.16 -8.93
CA TYR A 443 27.35 -6.68 -10.30
C TYR A 443 28.63 -6.45 -11.11
N ILE A 444 29.74 -6.11 -10.46
CA ILE A 444 31.06 -6.07 -11.13
C ILE A 444 31.53 -7.48 -11.47
N LEU A 445 31.28 -8.45 -10.57
CA LEU A 445 31.64 -9.84 -10.74
C LEU A 445 30.89 -10.52 -11.89
N THR A 446 29.60 -10.22 -12.04
CA THR A 446 28.68 -10.95 -12.92
C THR A 446 28.27 -10.20 -14.18
N ALA A 447 28.61 -8.93 -14.30
CA ALA A 447 28.04 -8.01 -15.30
C ALA A 447 26.50 -7.99 -15.31
N GLY A 448 25.86 -8.40 -14.21
CA GLY A 448 24.41 -8.49 -14.06
C GLY A 448 23.79 -9.72 -14.72
N GLN A 449 24.56 -10.75 -15.04
CA GLN A 449 24.09 -12.00 -15.61
C GLN A 449 24.03 -13.10 -14.55
N SER A 450 23.06 -14.01 -14.68
CA SER A 450 22.93 -15.18 -13.82
C SER A 450 24.00 -16.25 -14.11
N GLY A 451 24.17 -17.20 -13.19
CA GLY A 451 25.06 -18.36 -13.32
C GLY A 451 26.46 -18.18 -12.72
N VAL A 452 26.82 -16.98 -12.26
CA VAL A 452 28.12 -16.69 -11.63
C VAL A 452 28.07 -16.71 -10.11
N LEU A 453 27.08 -16.04 -9.50
CA LEU A 453 26.95 -15.94 -8.04
C LEU A 453 26.85 -17.29 -7.32
N PRO A 454 26.16 -18.31 -7.86
CA PRO A 454 26.13 -19.63 -7.24
C PRO A 454 27.49 -20.34 -7.20
N LYS A 455 28.42 -19.94 -8.07
CA LYS A 455 29.77 -20.53 -8.21
C LYS A 455 30.86 -19.74 -7.46
N THR A 456 30.46 -18.61 -6.85
CA THR A 456 31.37 -17.74 -6.10
C THR A 456 30.82 -17.58 -4.67
N LEU A 457 31.69 -17.33 -3.72
CA LEU A 457 31.29 -17.23 -2.32
C LEU A 457 31.91 -15.99 -1.68
N MET A 458 31.07 -15.14 -1.10
CA MET A 458 31.50 -14.03 -0.26
C MET A 458 31.11 -14.31 1.19
N LYS A 459 32.08 -14.39 2.10
CA LYS A 459 31.83 -14.62 3.53
C LYS A 459 32.91 -14.01 4.40
N VAL A 460 32.59 -13.82 5.68
CA VAL A 460 33.61 -13.48 6.70
C VAL A 460 34.22 -14.76 7.23
N LYS A 461 35.56 -14.85 7.17
CA LYS A 461 36.35 -15.99 7.66
C LYS A 461 37.60 -15.45 8.37
N ARG A 462 37.84 -15.88 9.63
CA ARG A 462 39.00 -15.47 10.44
C ARG A 462 39.23 -13.95 10.46
N GLY A 463 38.17 -13.19 10.64
CA GLY A 463 38.21 -11.72 10.72
C GLY A 463 38.35 -10.99 9.37
N LYS A 464 38.43 -11.70 8.25
CA LYS A 464 38.53 -11.11 6.90
C LYS A 464 37.25 -11.31 6.11
N LEU A 465 36.91 -10.35 5.26
CA LEU A 465 35.88 -10.51 4.22
C LEU A 465 36.53 -11.17 2.99
N VAL A 466 36.19 -12.43 2.77
CA VAL A 466 36.79 -13.27 1.73
C VAL A 466 35.81 -13.43 0.56
N LEU A 467 36.28 -13.11 -0.65
CA LEU A 467 35.59 -13.43 -1.91
C LEU A 467 36.36 -14.56 -2.59
N THR A 468 35.73 -15.73 -2.75
CA THR A 468 36.33 -16.89 -3.38
C THR A 468 35.89 -16.97 -4.86
N LEU A 469 36.88 -17.02 -5.77
CA LEU A 469 36.72 -17.09 -7.23
C LEU A 469 37.35 -18.38 -7.77
N PRO A 470 36.68 -19.54 -7.67
CA PRO A 470 37.33 -20.83 -8.02
C PRO A 470 37.45 -21.04 -9.51
N GLY A 471 38.56 -21.69 -9.94
CA GLY A 471 38.79 -22.20 -11.29
C GLY A 471 38.63 -21.13 -12.37
N LYS A 472 37.71 -21.33 -13.31
CA LYS A 472 37.47 -20.44 -14.44
C LYS A 472 37.07 -19.01 -14.07
N TYR A 473 36.66 -18.76 -12.82
CA TYR A 473 36.27 -17.43 -12.33
C TYR A 473 37.46 -16.63 -11.77
N ALA A 474 38.63 -17.25 -11.58
CA ALA A 474 39.84 -16.57 -11.11
C ALA A 474 40.19 -15.31 -11.95
N PRO A 475 40.09 -15.31 -13.30
CA PRO A 475 40.37 -14.11 -14.12
C PRO A 475 39.39 -12.93 -13.87
N LEU A 476 38.28 -13.12 -13.17
CA LEU A 476 37.39 -12.01 -12.77
C LEU A 476 37.98 -11.16 -11.64
N GLY A 477 39.01 -11.65 -10.95
CA GLY A 477 39.80 -10.88 -10.00
C GLY A 477 40.45 -9.66 -10.68
N SER A 478 40.16 -8.47 -10.17
CA SER A 478 40.69 -7.21 -10.70
C SER A 478 40.79 -6.17 -9.60
N ASP A 479 41.63 -5.15 -9.79
CA ASP A 479 41.74 -4.01 -8.85
C ASP A 479 40.40 -3.33 -8.63
N ARG A 480 39.57 -3.25 -9.66
CA ARG A 480 38.24 -2.67 -9.56
C ARG A 480 37.30 -3.49 -8.65
N LEU A 481 37.32 -4.82 -8.78
CA LEU A 481 36.57 -5.74 -7.92
C LEU A 481 37.13 -5.66 -6.50
N PHE A 482 38.44 -5.70 -6.31
CA PHE A 482 39.08 -5.58 -5.01
C PHE A 482 38.71 -4.26 -4.30
N ASN A 483 38.71 -3.15 -5.04
CA ASN A 483 38.30 -1.85 -4.51
C ASN A 483 36.87 -1.84 -4.03
N ARG A 484 35.92 -2.51 -4.73
CA ARG A 484 34.52 -2.67 -4.28
C ARG A 484 34.44 -3.56 -3.03
N LEU A 485 35.18 -4.65 -3.02
CA LEU A 485 35.24 -5.54 -1.84
C LEU A 485 35.80 -4.79 -0.62
N ARG A 486 36.83 -3.96 -0.81
CA ARG A 486 37.41 -3.12 0.24
C ARG A 486 36.45 -2.10 0.80
N GLN A 487 35.60 -1.48 -0.05
CA GLN A 487 34.54 -0.57 0.42
C GLN A 487 33.54 -1.32 1.32
N LEU A 488 33.08 -2.49 0.90
CA LEU A 488 32.20 -3.33 1.72
C LEU A 488 32.88 -3.78 3.03
N ALA A 489 34.12 -4.22 2.95
CA ALA A 489 34.88 -4.69 4.10
C ALA A 489 35.01 -3.61 5.19
N ARG A 490 35.24 -2.35 4.80
CA ARG A 490 35.28 -1.21 5.73
C ARG A 490 33.94 -1.02 6.45
N LEU A 491 32.80 -1.13 5.73
CA LEU A 491 31.46 -0.96 6.34
C LEU A 491 31.18 -2.02 7.40
N VAL A 492 31.77 -3.21 7.28
CA VAL A 492 31.56 -4.31 8.22
C VAL A 492 32.76 -4.52 9.19
N GLY A 493 33.72 -3.58 9.19
CA GLY A 493 34.89 -3.64 10.08
C GLY A 493 35.83 -4.82 9.81
N ARG A 494 36.04 -5.18 8.53
CA ARG A 494 36.85 -6.32 8.12
C ARG A 494 37.91 -5.92 7.09
N GLU A 495 38.93 -6.75 6.90
CA GLU A 495 39.90 -6.64 5.81
C GLU A 495 39.45 -7.46 4.61
N PRO A 496 39.59 -6.93 3.37
CA PRO A 496 39.21 -7.65 2.15
C PRO A 496 40.28 -8.66 1.71
N THR A 497 39.82 -9.81 1.20
CA THR A 497 40.73 -10.80 0.57
C THR A 497 39.98 -11.46 -0.60
N ILE A 498 40.67 -11.67 -1.72
CA ILE A 498 40.21 -12.51 -2.84
C ILE A 498 41.04 -13.80 -2.81
N GLU A 499 40.36 -14.95 -2.77
CA GLU A 499 40.93 -16.29 -2.88
C GLU A 499 40.55 -16.87 -4.27
N THR A 500 41.49 -17.39 -5.02
CA THR A 500 41.30 -18.02 -6.34
C THR A 500 41.56 -19.53 -6.27
#